data_4bf8c72dee5633a271787497441fcdb8
#
_entry.id   4bf8c72dee5633a271787497441fcdb8
#
_cell.length_a   1.000
_cell.length_b   1.000
_cell.length_c   1.000
_cell.angle_alpha   90.00
_cell.angle_beta   90.00
_cell.angle_gamma   90.00
#
_symmetry.space_group_name_H-M   'P 1'
#
loop_
_entity.id
_entity.type
_entity.pdbx_description
1 polymer ?
#
loop_
_entity_poly.entity_id
_entity_poly.type
_entity_poly.pdbx_seq_one_letter_code
_entity_poly.pdbx_strand_id
1 'polypeptide(L)'
;MRHPPTIVIDTNVFVAALFRKDSHAGRLVEHVRRGRTRMIWHRETKQETRAIVERIPPIDWADVCDLFQKENEFDSPIDPTRFDAVPDPDDRRFAALAHAVGAVLVSQDDDLLGCPERLNILVLTPKEFLERDWWASEWSGTPIR
;
A
#
# COMPACT_ATOMS: atom_id res chain seq x y z
N MET A 1 5.75 -22.90 -5.53
CA MET A 1 5.26 -22.17 -4.36
C MET A 1 4.66 -20.83 -4.79
N ARG A 2 3.54 -20.48 -4.22
CA ARG A 2 2.86 -19.24 -4.56
C ARG A 2 3.15 -18.16 -3.54
N HIS A 3 3.35 -16.96 -4.06
CA HIS A 3 3.54 -15.80 -3.22
C HIS A 3 2.59 -14.71 -3.68
N PRO A 4 1.79 -14.14 -2.77
CA PRO A 4 1.05 -12.94 -3.12
C PRO A 4 2.03 -11.81 -3.44
N PRO A 5 1.61 -10.82 -4.23
CA PRO A 5 2.49 -9.72 -4.55
C PRO A 5 2.82 -8.91 -3.30
N THR A 6 3.97 -8.27 -3.33
CA THR A 6 4.26 -7.25 -2.33
C THR A 6 3.44 -6.00 -2.65
N ILE A 7 3.07 -5.27 -1.60
CA ILE A 7 2.25 -4.08 -1.75
C ILE A 7 2.84 -2.90 -1.00
N VAL A 8 2.47 -1.71 -1.45
CA VAL A 8 2.64 -0.46 -0.72
C VAL A 8 1.23 0.04 -0.44
N ILE A 9 0.96 0.43 0.79
CA ILE A 9 -0.37 0.89 1.21
C ILE A 9 -0.34 2.41 1.41
N ASP A 10 -1.19 3.12 0.67
CA ASP A 10 -1.39 4.54 0.82
C ASP A 10 -2.06 4.87 2.16
N THR A 11 -1.76 6.03 2.71
CA THR A 11 -2.26 6.49 4.01
C THR A 11 -3.78 6.37 4.15
N ASN A 12 -4.53 6.76 3.12
CA ASN A 12 -6.00 6.75 3.21
C ASN A 12 -6.57 5.34 3.37
N VAL A 13 -5.86 4.33 2.91
CA VAL A 13 -6.27 2.95 3.11
C VAL A 13 -6.14 2.57 4.59
N PHE A 14 -5.07 2.99 5.24
CA PHE A 14 -4.93 2.79 6.69
C PHE A 14 -6.03 3.49 7.47
N VAL A 15 -6.33 4.73 7.08
CA VAL A 15 -7.39 5.50 7.75
C VAL A 15 -8.73 4.78 7.60
N ALA A 16 -9.07 4.34 6.41
CA ALA A 16 -10.32 3.60 6.17
C ALA A 16 -10.37 2.30 6.97
N ALA A 17 -9.26 1.58 7.04
CA ALA A 17 -9.17 0.32 7.80
C ALA A 17 -9.40 0.56 9.28
N LEU A 18 -8.84 1.64 9.82
CA LEU A 18 -8.96 1.96 11.23
C LEU A 18 -10.36 2.40 11.61
N PHE A 19 -11.08 3.08 10.69
CA PHE A 19 -12.46 3.46 10.95
C PHE A 19 -13.42 2.28 10.83
N ARG A 20 -13.15 1.35 9.91
CA ARG A 20 -14.03 0.22 9.68
C ARG A 20 -13.22 -1.04 9.40
N LYS A 21 -13.09 -1.87 10.40
CA LYS A 21 -12.30 -3.11 10.31
C LYS A 21 -12.89 -4.12 9.33
N ASP A 22 -14.19 -4.08 9.10
CA ASP A 22 -14.87 -4.98 8.17
C ASP A 22 -14.90 -4.45 6.73
N SER A 23 -14.32 -3.28 6.47
CA SER A 23 -14.20 -2.75 5.12
C SER A 23 -13.16 -3.54 4.32
N HIS A 24 -13.13 -3.32 3.01
CA HIS A 24 -12.08 -3.92 2.18
C HIS A 24 -10.69 -3.49 2.64
N ALA A 25 -10.53 -2.22 3.02
CA ALA A 25 -9.27 -1.73 3.58
C ALA A 25 -8.91 -2.49 4.86
N GLY A 26 -9.88 -2.69 5.75
CA GLY A 26 -9.67 -3.44 6.98
C GLY A 26 -9.28 -4.88 6.74
N ARG A 27 -9.90 -5.52 5.76
CA ARG A 27 -9.54 -6.90 5.39
C ARG A 27 -8.15 -6.97 4.81
N LEU A 28 -7.75 -5.98 4.01
CA LEU A 28 -6.40 -5.93 3.46
C LEU A 28 -5.37 -5.82 4.57
N VAL A 29 -5.60 -4.93 5.52
CA VAL A 29 -4.71 -4.76 6.67
C VAL A 29 -4.59 -6.07 7.45
N GLU A 30 -5.70 -6.79 7.61
CA GLU A 30 -5.68 -8.09 8.28
C GLU A 30 -4.89 -9.13 7.50
N HIS A 31 -4.97 -9.13 6.17
CA HIS A 31 -4.14 -10.00 5.33
C HIS A 31 -2.65 -9.73 5.58
N VAL A 32 -2.27 -8.47 5.68
CA VAL A 32 -0.89 -8.10 5.98
C VAL A 32 -0.50 -8.60 7.37
N ARG A 33 -1.36 -8.38 8.36
CA ARG A 33 -1.08 -8.78 9.74
C ARG A 33 -0.89 -10.28 9.88
N ARG A 34 -1.62 -11.05 9.08
CA ARG A 34 -1.53 -12.52 9.09
C ARG A 34 -0.42 -13.06 8.21
N GLY A 35 0.36 -12.18 7.58
CA GLY A 35 1.45 -12.61 6.72
C GLY A 35 1.04 -13.14 5.37
N ARG A 36 -0.22 -12.92 4.95
CA ARG A 36 -0.71 -13.39 3.65
C ARG A 36 -0.27 -12.49 2.51
N THR A 37 0.07 -11.25 2.83
CA THR A 37 0.55 -10.26 1.87
C THR A 37 1.64 -9.45 2.55
N ARG A 38 2.74 -9.24 1.85
CA ARG A 38 3.86 -8.49 2.39
C ARG A 38 3.72 -7.02 2.05
N MET A 39 3.74 -6.16 3.08
CA MET A 39 3.70 -4.71 2.91
C MET A 39 5.10 -4.14 3.02
N ILE A 40 5.56 -3.47 1.97
CA ILE A 40 6.83 -2.75 1.99
C ILE A 40 6.56 -1.31 2.39
N TRP A 41 7.42 -0.76 3.20
CA TRP A 41 7.30 0.63 3.65
C TRP A 41 8.66 1.31 3.64
N HIS A 42 8.63 2.63 3.66
CA HIS A 42 9.80 3.49 3.73
C HIS A 42 9.59 4.45 4.88
N ARG A 43 10.68 4.93 5.50
CA ARG A 43 10.51 5.83 6.64
C ARG A 43 9.66 7.05 6.29
N GLU A 44 9.76 7.56 5.06
CA GLU A 44 8.97 8.72 4.65
C GLU A 44 7.50 8.39 4.52
N THR A 45 7.14 7.22 3.97
CA THR A 45 5.75 6.80 3.90
C THR A 45 5.19 6.52 5.28
N LYS A 46 5.99 5.90 6.15
CA LYS A 46 5.57 5.64 7.53
C LYS A 46 5.31 6.95 8.28
N GLN A 47 6.22 7.93 8.15
CA GLN A 47 6.06 9.22 8.80
C GLN A 47 4.80 9.94 8.34
N GLU A 48 4.50 9.90 7.05
CA GLU A 48 3.30 10.51 6.49
C GLU A 48 2.05 9.83 7.05
N THR A 49 2.01 8.50 7.03
CA THR A 49 0.87 7.75 7.53
C THR A 49 0.66 8.02 9.02
N ARG A 50 1.74 7.98 9.81
CA ARG A 50 1.64 8.22 11.24
C ARG A 50 1.13 9.63 11.54
N ALA A 51 1.68 10.64 10.85
CA ALA A 51 1.27 12.02 11.07
C ALA A 51 -0.22 12.22 10.80
N ILE A 52 -0.75 11.62 9.76
CA ILE A 52 -2.16 11.73 9.41
C ILE A 52 -3.03 10.97 10.42
N VAL A 53 -2.67 9.73 10.75
CA VAL A 53 -3.45 8.91 11.69
C VAL A 53 -3.52 9.60 13.06
N GLU A 54 -2.42 10.16 13.53
CA GLU A 54 -2.37 10.82 14.84
C GLU A 54 -3.21 12.09 14.89
N ARG A 55 -3.60 12.66 13.75
CA ARG A 55 -4.45 13.85 13.69
C ARG A 55 -5.94 13.55 13.63
N ILE A 56 -6.34 12.31 13.53
CA ILE A 56 -7.73 11.93 13.29
C ILE A 56 -8.26 11.10 14.45
N PRO A 57 -8.77 11.74 15.52
CA PRO A 57 -9.47 10.96 16.55
C PRO A 57 -10.77 10.41 15.94
N PRO A 58 -11.23 9.22 16.34
CA PRO A 58 -10.73 8.38 17.45
C PRO A 58 -9.76 7.28 17.01
N ILE A 59 -9.23 7.31 15.78
CA ILE A 59 -8.31 6.25 15.33
C ILE A 59 -6.95 6.43 16.01
N ASP A 60 -6.22 5.31 16.16
CA ASP A 60 -5.00 5.26 16.94
C ASP A 60 -3.88 4.60 16.15
N TRP A 61 -2.74 5.27 16.10
CA TRP A 61 -1.53 4.74 15.45
C TRP A 61 -1.12 3.38 16.02
N ALA A 62 -1.36 3.16 17.32
CA ALA A 62 -1.03 1.90 17.97
C ALA A 62 -1.71 0.69 17.30
N ASP A 63 -2.83 0.90 16.62
CA ASP A 63 -3.57 -0.19 15.98
C ASP A 63 -2.97 -0.66 14.67
N VAL A 64 -2.00 0.08 14.11
CA VAL A 64 -1.37 -0.30 12.85
C VAL A 64 0.16 -0.25 12.90
N CYS A 65 0.76 0.29 13.96
CA CYS A 65 2.21 0.45 14.02
C CYS A 65 2.95 -0.89 13.92
N ASP A 66 2.33 -1.98 14.36
CA ASP A 66 2.92 -3.32 14.29
C ASP A 66 3.09 -3.83 12.86
N LEU A 67 2.40 -3.23 11.89
CA LEU A 67 2.51 -3.63 10.49
C LEU A 67 3.81 -3.16 9.84
N PHE A 68 4.48 -2.17 10.45
CA PHE A 68 5.70 -1.58 9.91
C PHE A 68 6.92 -2.34 10.45
N GLN A 69 7.07 -3.56 9.97
CA GLN A 69 8.13 -4.46 10.44
C GLN A 69 9.45 -4.14 9.76
N LYS A 70 10.53 -4.25 10.53
CA LYS A 70 11.87 -3.86 10.08
C LYS A 70 12.31 -4.61 8.83
N GLU A 71 12.02 -5.89 8.75
CA GLU A 71 12.41 -6.71 7.60
C GLU A 71 11.72 -6.29 6.29
N ASN A 72 10.67 -5.49 6.38
CA ASN A 72 9.94 -5.01 5.22
C ASN A 72 10.21 -3.54 4.91
N GLU A 73 11.19 -2.96 5.58
CA GLU A 73 11.59 -1.59 5.30
C GLU A 73 12.49 -1.52 4.06
N PHE A 74 12.12 -0.66 3.13
CA PHE A 74 12.99 -0.28 2.03
C PHE A 74 13.77 0.96 2.49
N ASP A 75 15.06 0.80 2.76
CA ASP A 75 15.86 1.84 3.40
C ASP A 75 16.70 2.67 2.43
N SER A 76 16.57 2.40 1.13
CA SER A 76 17.26 3.20 0.11
C SER A 76 16.46 4.43 -0.25
N PRO A 77 17.08 5.46 -0.83
CA PRO A 77 16.35 6.66 -1.22
C PRO A 77 15.28 6.36 -2.26
N ILE A 78 14.17 7.10 -2.19
CA ILE A 78 13.12 7.11 -3.21
C ILE A 78 13.10 8.50 -3.85
N ASP A 79 12.62 8.57 -5.09
CA ASP A 79 12.61 9.84 -5.83
C ASP A 79 11.18 10.25 -6.18
N PRO A 80 10.49 10.99 -5.28
CA PRO A 80 9.13 11.44 -5.55
C PRO A 80 9.02 12.40 -6.73
N THR A 81 10.10 13.08 -7.10
CA THR A 81 10.04 14.07 -8.20
C THR A 81 9.75 13.43 -9.55
N ARG A 82 10.02 12.13 -9.71
CA ARG A 82 9.67 11.40 -10.93
C ARG A 82 8.16 11.24 -11.11
N PHE A 83 7.39 11.54 -10.08
CA PHE A 83 5.95 11.34 -10.06
C PHE A 83 5.19 12.67 -9.98
N ASP A 84 5.76 13.71 -10.59
CA ASP A 84 5.15 15.04 -10.60
C ASP A 84 3.78 15.07 -11.25
N ALA A 85 3.47 14.06 -12.08
CA ALA A 85 2.13 13.94 -12.67
C ALA A 85 1.06 13.57 -11.65
N VAL A 86 1.45 13.07 -10.48
CA VAL A 86 0.51 12.83 -9.38
C VAL A 86 0.19 14.18 -8.75
N PRO A 87 -1.09 14.61 -8.75
CA PRO A 87 -1.45 15.97 -8.29
C PRO A 87 -1.07 16.26 -6.85
N ASP A 88 -1.35 15.34 -5.93
CA ASP A 88 -1.04 15.55 -4.51
C ASP A 88 0.43 15.19 -4.24
N PRO A 89 1.25 16.16 -3.82
CA PRO A 89 2.67 15.87 -3.52
C PRO A 89 2.88 14.77 -2.49
N ASP A 90 1.97 14.63 -1.52
CA ASP A 90 2.10 13.61 -0.48
C ASP A 90 1.93 12.20 -1.03
N ASP A 91 1.17 12.04 -2.10
CA ASP A 91 0.94 10.74 -2.73
C ASP A 91 2.17 10.28 -3.54
N ARG A 92 3.04 11.20 -3.92
CA ARG A 92 4.19 10.90 -4.78
C ARG A 92 5.19 9.97 -4.13
N ARG A 93 5.32 10.01 -2.79
CA ARG A 93 6.22 9.11 -2.08
C ARG A 93 5.78 7.67 -2.19
N PHE A 94 4.48 7.45 -2.11
CA PHE A 94 3.92 6.09 -2.21
C PHE A 94 4.12 5.52 -3.61
N ALA A 95 3.90 6.34 -4.64
CA ALA A 95 4.16 5.93 -6.01
C ALA A 95 5.64 5.65 -6.24
N ALA A 96 6.51 6.51 -5.72
CA ALA A 96 7.96 6.33 -5.84
C ALA A 96 8.43 5.05 -5.17
N LEU A 97 7.91 4.75 -3.99
CA LEU A 97 8.25 3.51 -3.29
C LEU A 97 7.78 2.30 -4.06
N ALA A 98 6.52 2.30 -4.50
CA ALA A 98 5.97 1.18 -5.25
C ALA A 98 6.79 0.90 -6.52
N HIS A 99 7.18 1.96 -7.23
CA HIS A 99 8.01 1.83 -8.41
C HIS A 99 9.38 1.25 -8.07
N ALA A 100 10.02 1.75 -7.01
CA ALA A 100 11.36 1.33 -6.63
C ALA A 100 11.45 -0.15 -6.28
N VAL A 101 10.41 -0.69 -5.65
CA VAL A 101 10.41 -2.09 -5.20
C VAL A 101 9.59 -3.02 -6.09
N GLY A 102 8.97 -2.50 -7.14
CA GLY A 102 8.14 -3.30 -8.04
C GLY A 102 6.88 -3.83 -7.38
N ALA A 103 6.29 -3.06 -6.47
CA ALA A 103 5.12 -3.47 -5.70
C ALA A 103 3.84 -2.90 -6.29
N VAL A 104 2.71 -3.53 -5.95
CA VAL A 104 1.39 -2.98 -6.24
C VAL A 104 1.13 -1.85 -5.25
N LEU A 105 0.71 -0.70 -5.74
CA LEU A 105 0.26 0.39 -4.86
C LEU A 105 -1.22 0.23 -4.62
N VAL A 106 -1.60 0.08 -3.34
CA VAL A 106 -3.00 -0.01 -2.96
C VAL A 106 -3.45 1.35 -2.45
N SER A 107 -4.44 1.92 -3.11
CA SER A 107 -4.90 3.28 -2.84
C SER A 107 -6.40 3.40 -3.09
N GLN A 108 -7.02 4.36 -2.43
CA GLN A 108 -8.41 4.77 -2.72
C GLN A 108 -8.45 6.16 -3.34
N ASP A 109 -7.29 6.71 -3.67
CA ASP A 109 -7.17 8.05 -4.22
C ASP A 109 -7.38 8.03 -5.73
N ASP A 110 -8.37 8.77 -6.21
CA ASP A 110 -8.71 8.83 -7.64
C ASP A 110 -7.55 9.38 -8.47
N ASP A 111 -6.76 10.29 -7.91
CA ASP A 111 -5.62 10.86 -8.61
C ASP A 111 -4.56 9.81 -8.92
N LEU A 112 -4.37 8.85 -8.02
CA LEU A 112 -3.46 7.74 -8.25
C LEU A 112 -4.09 6.68 -9.16
N LEU A 113 -5.36 6.35 -8.91
CA LEU A 113 -6.06 5.32 -9.67
C LEU A 113 -6.25 5.72 -11.13
N GLY A 114 -6.36 7.02 -11.39
CA GLY A 114 -6.60 7.53 -12.74
C GLY A 114 -5.39 7.57 -13.66
N CYS A 115 -4.17 7.33 -13.13
CA CYS A 115 -2.94 7.52 -13.90
C CYS A 115 -1.95 6.35 -13.85
N PRO A 116 -2.38 5.08 -13.69
CA PRO A 116 -1.43 3.99 -13.47
C PRO A 116 -0.44 3.78 -14.62
N GLU A 117 -0.88 3.95 -15.86
CA GLU A 117 -0.02 3.76 -17.02
C GLU A 117 1.12 4.78 -17.07
N ARG A 118 0.80 6.02 -16.70
CA ARG A 118 1.80 7.10 -16.70
C ARG A 118 2.81 6.91 -15.59
N LEU A 119 2.40 6.27 -14.50
CA LEU A 119 3.25 6.04 -13.34
C LEU A 119 4.12 4.80 -13.49
N ASN A 120 3.79 3.94 -14.46
CA ASN A 120 4.47 2.66 -14.67
C ASN A 120 4.46 1.79 -13.41
N ILE A 121 3.35 1.82 -12.70
CA ILE A 121 3.07 0.98 -11.53
C ILE A 121 1.64 0.50 -11.63
N LEU A 122 1.34 -0.61 -10.96
CA LEU A 122 -0.03 -1.09 -10.86
C LEU A 122 -0.67 -0.49 -9.61
N VAL A 123 -1.78 0.22 -9.80
CA VAL A 123 -2.52 0.84 -8.70
C VAL A 123 -3.89 0.17 -8.61
N LEU A 124 -4.22 -0.36 -7.44
CA LEU A 124 -5.50 -1.04 -7.20
C LEU A 124 -6.13 -0.51 -5.94
N THR A 125 -7.48 -0.53 -5.89
CA THR A 125 -8.19 -0.30 -4.63
C THR A 125 -8.03 -1.54 -3.75
N PRO A 126 -8.28 -1.42 -2.43
CA PRO A 126 -8.31 -2.61 -1.55
C PRO A 126 -9.25 -3.68 -2.07
N LYS A 127 -10.45 -3.29 -2.54
CA LYS A 127 -11.41 -4.23 -3.09
C LYS A 127 -10.85 -4.95 -4.31
N GLU A 128 -10.29 -4.21 -5.26
CA GLU A 128 -9.72 -4.79 -6.47
C GLU A 128 -8.58 -5.75 -6.13
N PHE A 129 -7.73 -5.36 -5.18
CA PHE A 129 -6.62 -6.22 -4.78
C PHE A 129 -7.12 -7.54 -4.19
N LEU A 130 -8.11 -7.46 -3.29
CA LEU A 130 -8.65 -8.64 -2.63
C LEU A 130 -9.42 -9.55 -3.58
N GLU A 131 -10.03 -8.98 -4.62
CA GLU A 131 -10.81 -9.75 -5.60
C GLU A 131 -9.94 -10.42 -6.65
N ARG A 132 -8.68 -10.02 -6.79
CA ARG A 132 -7.78 -10.67 -7.73
C ARG A 132 -7.39 -12.05 -7.21
N ASP A 133 -7.11 -12.91 -8.15
CA ASP A 133 -6.92 -14.34 -7.91
C ASP A 133 -5.47 -14.67 -7.53
N TRP A 134 -4.88 -13.87 -6.63
CA TRP A 134 -3.50 -14.08 -6.18
C TRP A 134 -3.30 -15.41 -5.46
N TRP A 135 -4.35 -15.88 -4.80
CA TRP A 135 -4.30 -17.04 -3.91
C TRP A 135 -4.86 -18.29 -4.56
N ALA A 136 -5.23 -18.22 -5.84
CA ALA A 136 -5.77 -19.37 -6.56
C ALA A 136 -4.72 -20.45 -6.74
N SER A 137 -5.17 -21.71 -6.76
CA SER A 137 -4.26 -22.84 -6.90
C SER A 137 -3.53 -22.84 -8.24
N GLU A 138 -4.16 -22.34 -9.28
CA GLU A 138 -3.58 -22.25 -10.61
C GLU A 138 -2.56 -21.14 -10.76
N TRP A 139 -2.44 -20.25 -9.76
CA TRP A 139 -1.40 -19.25 -9.77
C TRP A 139 -0.10 -19.88 -9.28
N SER A 140 0.65 -20.44 -10.18
CA SER A 140 1.80 -21.30 -9.90
C SER A 140 3.09 -20.51 -9.65
N GLY A 141 2.99 -19.36 -9.02
CA GLY A 141 4.13 -18.51 -8.80
C GLY A 141 4.54 -17.68 -10.00
N THR A 142 3.71 -17.68 -11.04
CA THR A 142 3.94 -16.84 -12.21
C THR A 142 3.89 -15.38 -11.79
N PRO A 143 4.84 -14.56 -12.23
CA PRO A 143 4.83 -13.15 -11.87
C PRO A 143 3.55 -12.47 -12.34
N ILE A 144 3.16 -11.43 -11.62
CA ILE A 144 2.04 -10.60 -11.99
C ILE A 144 2.38 -9.89 -13.30
N ARG A 145 1.45 -9.90 -14.20
CA ARG A 145 1.62 -9.28 -15.50
C ARG A 145 0.97 -7.92 -15.56
#